data_d1019a70cf1944763fdb1d6911867d07
#
_entry.id   d1019a70cf1944763fdb1d6911867d07
#
_cell.length_a   1.000
_cell.length_b   1.000
_cell.length_c   1.000
_cell.angle_alpha   90.00
_cell.angle_beta   90.00
_cell.angle_gamma   90.00
#
_symmetry.space_group_name_H-M   'P 1'
#
loop_
_entity.id
_entity.type
_entity.pdbx_description
1 polymer ?
#
loop_
_entity_poly.entity_id
_entity_poly.type
_entity_poly.pdbx_seq_one_letter_code
_entity_poly.pdbx_strand_id
1 'polypeptide(L)'
;MKILVIHPLFPAQFKNWVIELAKQGHEVLALAAMPQVKDGWHGIRVLQYPVSQPPIEYVIHPWAADMEAKIRYGAAVFAAAMELKKQGYRPDCVLAYPPAGQALFIKDVWLDVPLGIHCEMFFRPTGQWIGFDKDFEQNLDIFGEFSAQIYLSNTASILQLERADAGLSPTRFQANSYPVEFQPKISVLHEGVNSLVFVPKKELTATFWAVRADCANIPGDRPLSEKDGAKQITFNKEQEIITYTCRSFEPHRGFHSFCRMLPELLAQRENAQVLIGGADTQIGRACVGKEC
;
A
#
# COMPACT_ATOMS: atom_id res chain seq x y z
N MET A 1 17.47 1.87 -20.95
CA MET A 1 17.81 2.68 -19.77
C MET A 1 17.99 1.75 -18.58
N LYS A 2 18.86 2.11 -17.64
CA LYS A 2 19.01 1.44 -16.34
C LYS A 2 18.13 2.16 -15.32
N ILE A 3 17.12 1.47 -14.80
CA ILE A 3 16.13 2.04 -13.88
C ILE A 3 16.31 1.38 -12.52
N LEU A 4 16.60 2.19 -11.50
CA LEU A 4 16.66 1.71 -10.13
C LEU A 4 15.29 1.97 -9.45
N VAL A 5 14.66 0.91 -8.98
CA VAL A 5 13.37 0.99 -8.26
C VAL A 5 13.59 0.68 -6.78
N ILE A 6 13.12 1.57 -5.91
CA ILE A 6 13.29 1.43 -4.45
C ILE A 6 11.92 1.33 -3.79
N HIS A 7 11.62 0.14 -3.24
CA HIS A 7 10.35 -0.12 -2.54
C HIS A 7 10.54 -1.17 -1.44
N PRO A 8 10.08 -0.96 -0.18
CA PRO A 8 10.34 -1.90 0.91
C PRO A 8 9.78 -3.29 0.65
N LEU A 9 8.61 -3.38 0.00
CA LEU A 9 7.86 -4.60 -0.31
C LEU A 9 7.76 -4.85 -1.82
N PHE A 10 8.82 -4.58 -2.58
CA PHE A 10 8.79 -4.71 -4.05
C PHE A 10 8.13 -6.03 -4.52
N PRO A 11 7.26 -6.02 -5.56
CA PRO A 11 6.94 -4.92 -6.48
C PRO A 11 5.80 -4.01 -6.02
N ALA A 12 4.92 -4.44 -5.12
CA ALA A 12 3.78 -3.70 -4.59
C ALA A 12 3.07 -2.82 -5.66
N GLN A 13 2.93 -1.50 -5.43
CA GLN A 13 2.26 -0.57 -6.36
C GLN A 13 2.97 -0.47 -7.71
N PHE A 14 4.27 -0.74 -7.79
CA PHE A 14 5.05 -0.62 -9.02
C PHE A 14 4.91 -1.83 -9.96
N LYS A 15 4.17 -2.87 -9.56
CA LYS A 15 4.08 -4.16 -10.28
C LYS A 15 3.85 -3.99 -11.79
N ASN A 16 2.81 -3.24 -12.18
CA ASN A 16 2.47 -3.12 -13.60
C ASN A 16 3.51 -2.30 -14.36
N TRP A 17 4.02 -1.23 -13.76
CA TRP A 17 5.02 -0.37 -14.39
C TRP A 17 6.33 -1.09 -14.64
N VAL A 18 6.87 -1.78 -13.63
CA VAL A 18 8.18 -2.44 -13.76
C VAL A 18 8.16 -3.61 -14.75
N ILE A 19 7.03 -4.36 -14.81
CA ILE A 19 6.85 -5.42 -15.80
C ILE A 19 6.87 -4.84 -17.22
N GLU A 20 6.14 -3.74 -17.42
CA GLU A 20 6.06 -3.11 -18.74
C GLU A 20 7.40 -2.48 -19.15
N LEU A 21 8.08 -1.80 -18.25
CA LEU A 21 9.43 -1.27 -18.47
C LEU A 21 10.43 -2.38 -18.86
N ALA A 22 10.40 -3.51 -18.17
CA ALA A 22 11.24 -4.65 -18.50
C ALA A 22 10.92 -5.23 -19.89
N LYS A 23 9.63 -5.34 -20.27
CA LYS A 23 9.21 -5.76 -21.62
C LYS A 23 9.67 -4.81 -22.72
N GLN A 24 9.73 -3.51 -22.44
CA GLN A 24 10.25 -2.50 -23.34
C GLN A 24 11.80 -2.51 -23.46
N GLY A 25 12.47 -3.46 -22.80
CA GLY A 25 13.91 -3.63 -22.88
C GLY A 25 14.71 -2.73 -21.94
N HIS A 26 14.08 -2.14 -20.92
CA HIS A 26 14.82 -1.43 -19.89
C HIS A 26 15.44 -2.41 -18.88
N GLU A 27 16.65 -2.11 -18.43
CA GLU A 27 17.30 -2.83 -17.34
C GLU A 27 16.74 -2.32 -16.02
N VAL A 28 15.89 -3.13 -15.38
CA VAL A 28 15.26 -2.77 -14.09
C VAL A 28 15.97 -3.51 -12.96
N LEU A 29 16.48 -2.74 -12.00
CA LEU A 29 17.03 -3.23 -10.74
C LEU A 29 16.15 -2.74 -9.57
N ALA A 30 15.72 -3.63 -8.69
CA ALA A 30 14.96 -3.29 -7.52
C ALA A 30 15.80 -3.44 -6.23
N LEU A 31 15.70 -2.45 -5.34
CA LEU A 31 16.16 -2.53 -3.96
C LEU A 31 14.95 -2.66 -3.02
N ALA A 32 14.90 -3.71 -2.23
CA ALA A 32 13.79 -3.98 -1.32
C ALA A 32 14.28 -4.49 0.05
N ALA A 33 13.58 -4.11 1.13
CA ALA A 33 13.84 -4.65 2.46
C ALA A 33 13.26 -6.06 2.63
N MET A 34 12.01 -6.23 2.16
CA MET A 34 11.26 -7.49 2.22
C MET A 34 10.56 -7.73 0.87
N PRO A 35 11.30 -8.17 -0.16
CA PRO A 35 10.71 -8.36 -1.49
C PRO A 35 9.66 -9.47 -1.46
N GLN A 36 8.55 -9.24 -2.16
CA GLN A 36 7.46 -10.21 -2.32
C GLN A 36 7.71 -11.17 -3.49
N VAL A 37 8.79 -10.97 -4.22
CA VAL A 37 9.19 -11.76 -5.40
C VAL A 37 10.68 -12.10 -5.32
N LYS A 38 11.07 -13.17 -6.00
CA LYS A 38 12.47 -13.60 -6.06
C LYS A 38 13.25 -12.79 -7.11
N ASP A 39 14.59 -12.82 -6.99
CA ASP A 39 15.48 -12.29 -8.01
C ASP A 39 15.20 -12.95 -9.38
N GLY A 40 15.26 -12.18 -10.43
CA GLY A 40 14.96 -12.64 -11.80
C GLY A 40 13.46 -12.64 -12.16
N TRP A 41 12.58 -12.22 -11.26
CA TRP A 41 11.14 -12.13 -11.53
C TRP A 41 10.84 -11.20 -12.71
N HIS A 42 10.22 -11.73 -13.78
CA HIS A 42 10.03 -11.03 -15.08
C HIS A 42 11.32 -10.43 -15.69
N GLY A 43 12.50 -11.05 -15.43
CA GLY A 43 13.79 -10.54 -15.87
C GLY A 43 14.33 -9.37 -15.02
N ILE A 44 13.67 -9.00 -13.96
CA ILE A 44 14.04 -7.91 -13.06
C ILE A 44 14.98 -8.44 -11.97
N ARG A 45 16.14 -7.81 -11.81
CA ARG A 45 17.03 -8.08 -10.66
C ARG A 45 16.45 -7.49 -9.39
N VAL A 46 16.38 -8.30 -8.32
CA VAL A 46 15.85 -7.89 -7.02
C VAL A 46 16.93 -8.11 -5.96
N LEU A 47 17.43 -7.03 -5.40
CA LEU A 47 18.42 -7.05 -4.33
C LEU A 47 17.74 -6.69 -3.01
N GLN A 48 17.88 -7.59 -2.04
CA GLN A 48 17.42 -7.35 -0.68
C GLN A 48 18.50 -6.60 0.12
N TYR A 49 18.11 -5.56 0.85
CA TYR A 49 18.98 -4.88 1.80
C TYR A 49 18.48 -5.09 3.24
N PRO A 50 19.40 -5.28 4.21
CA PRO A 50 19.02 -5.40 5.61
C PRO A 50 18.71 -4.03 6.21
N VAL A 51 17.72 -3.96 7.08
CA VAL A 51 17.41 -2.78 7.90
C VAL A 51 17.81 -3.07 9.34
N SER A 52 18.69 -2.27 9.90
CA SER A 52 19.15 -2.45 11.28
C SER A 52 18.02 -2.21 12.27
N GLN A 53 17.97 -3.02 13.33
CA GLN A 53 17.08 -2.80 14.47
C GLN A 53 17.78 -1.90 15.51
N PRO A 54 17.04 -1.09 16.30
CA PRO A 54 17.65 -0.30 17.36
C PRO A 54 18.19 -1.21 18.45
N PRO A 55 19.22 -0.78 19.18
CA PRO A 55 19.57 -1.41 20.45
C PRO A 55 18.37 -1.39 21.41
N ILE A 56 18.22 -2.43 22.24
CA ILE A 56 17.09 -2.59 23.16
C ILE A 56 16.98 -1.40 24.15
N GLU A 57 18.10 -0.78 24.50
CA GLU A 57 18.19 0.34 25.43
C GLU A 57 18.11 1.73 24.77
N TYR A 58 17.85 1.78 23.47
CA TYR A 58 17.81 3.04 22.75
C TYR A 58 16.51 3.79 23.02
N VAL A 59 16.60 4.88 23.76
CA VAL A 59 15.45 5.74 24.10
C VAL A 59 15.42 6.95 23.19
N ILE A 60 14.33 7.12 22.46
CA ILE A 60 14.04 8.32 21.68
C ILE A 60 12.70 8.93 22.14
N HIS A 61 12.51 10.20 21.84
CA HIS A 61 11.21 10.82 22.08
C HIS A 61 10.14 10.09 21.25
N PRO A 62 8.97 9.72 21.84
CA PRO A 62 7.94 8.92 21.12
C PRO A 62 7.52 9.54 19.76
N TRP A 63 7.48 10.86 19.66
CA TRP A 63 7.13 11.57 18.43
C TRP A 63 8.22 11.47 17.36
N ALA A 64 9.46 11.16 17.72
CA ALA A 64 10.56 10.98 16.77
C ALA A 64 10.66 9.54 16.23
N ALA A 65 9.95 8.58 16.83
CA ALA A 65 10.07 7.15 16.52
C ALA A 65 9.77 6.83 15.05
N ASP A 66 8.76 7.46 14.47
CA ASP A 66 8.42 7.28 13.05
C ASP A 66 9.53 7.79 12.13
N MET A 67 10.07 8.99 12.41
CA MET A 67 11.17 9.54 11.60
C MET A 67 12.47 8.75 11.78
N GLU A 68 12.74 8.26 12.98
CA GLU A 68 13.90 7.41 13.25
C GLU A 68 13.82 6.11 12.43
N ALA A 69 12.67 5.46 12.40
CA ALA A 69 12.45 4.27 11.55
C ALA A 69 12.71 4.59 10.06
N LYS A 70 12.22 5.71 9.57
CA LYS A 70 12.44 6.17 8.19
C LYS A 70 13.91 6.47 7.88
N ILE A 71 14.64 7.04 8.82
CA ILE A 71 16.09 7.25 8.70
C ILE A 71 16.82 5.92 8.54
N ARG A 72 16.45 4.89 9.28
CA ARG A 72 17.07 3.55 9.16
C ARG A 72 16.85 2.94 7.79
N TYR A 73 15.64 3.03 7.25
CA TYR A 73 15.38 2.58 5.89
C TYR A 73 16.20 3.38 4.88
N GLY A 74 16.25 4.69 5.01
CA GLY A 74 17.07 5.55 4.15
C GLY A 74 18.56 5.23 4.22
N ALA A 75 19.09 5.02 5.43
CA ALA A 75 20.49 4.65 5.63
C ALA A 75 20.83 3.27 5.04
N ALA A 76 19.91 2.29 5.16
CA ALA A 76 20.10 0.97 4.58
C ALA A 76 20.10 1.03 3.04
N VAL A 77 19.21 1.81 2.43
CA VAL A 77 19.21 2.05 0.98
C VAL A 77 20.47 2.78 0.54
N PHE A 78 20.89 3.80 1.29
CA PHE A 78 22.15 4.51 1.02
C PHE A 78 23.35 3.57 0.99
N ALA A 79 23.48 2.70 2.00
CA ALA A 79 24.57 1.72 2.05
C ALA A 79 24.55 0.75 0.86
N ALA A 80 23.37 0.21 0.52
CA ALA A 80 23.20 -0.67 -0.64
C ALA A 80 23.51 0.04 -1.97
N ALA A 81 23.08 1.28 -2.13
CA ALA A 81 23.33 2.11 -3.30
C ALA A 81 24.83 2.48 -3.42
N MET A 82 25.50 2.78 -2.33
CA MET A 82 26.95 3.01 -2.30
C MET A 82 27.73 1.77 -2.73
N GLU A 83 27.29 0.58 -2.32
CA GLU A 83 27.92 -0.67 -2.75
C GLU A 83 27.72 -0.91 -4.26
N LEU A 84 26.51 -0.68 -4.78
CA LEU A 84 26.25 -0.72 -6.22
C LEU A 84 27.15 0.26 -6.99
N LYS A 85 27.31 1.49 -6.48
CA LYS A 85 28.20 2.50 -7.09
C LYS A 85 29.64 2.05 -7.12
N LYS A 86 30.16 1.44 -6.04
CA LYS A 86 31.51 0.86 -6.00
C LYS A 86 31.70 -0.25 -7.03
N GLN A 87 30.65 -1.03 -7.31
CA GLN A 87 30.64 -2.06 -8.33
C GLN A 87 30.48 -1.51 -9.77
N GLY A 88 30.48 -0.20 -9.94
CA GLY A 88 30.36 0.47 -11.23
C GLY A 88 28.92 0.62 -11.73
N TYR A 89 27.90 0.28 -10.91
CA TYR A 89 26.51 0.52 -11.30
C TYR A 89 26.15 1.99 -11.16
N ARG A 90 25.53 2.53 -12.21
CA ARG A 90 24.94 3.87 -12.21
C ARG A 90 23.59 3.79 -12.95
N PRO A 91 22.46 4.12 -12.28
CA PRO A 91 21.17 4.17 -12.96
C PRO A 91 21.04 5.43 -13.82
N ASP A 92 20.20 5.36 -14.85
CA ASP A 92 19.79 6.53 -15.64
C ASP A 92 18.70 7.32 -14.93
N CYS A 93 17.88 6.65 -14.10
CA CYS A 93 16.91 7.27 -13.20
C CYS A 93 16.58 6.36 -12.01
N VAL A 94 16.06 6.97 -10.95
CA VAL A 94 15.58 6.28 -9.76
C VAL A 94 14.08 6.53 -9.59
N LEU A 95 13.31 5.50 -9.30
CA LEU A 95 11.91 5.57 -8.90
C LEU A 95 11.79 5.02 -7.48
N ALA A 96 11.27 5.81 -6.55
CA ALA A 96 11.22 5.44 -5.14
C ALA A 96 9.83 5.62 -4.54
N TYR A 97 9.53 4.75 -3.57
CA TYR A 97 8.34 4.83 -2.71
C TYR A 97 8.73 5.52 -1.39
N PRO A 98 8.28 6.77 -1.14
CA PRO A 98 8.85 7.61 -0.08
C PRO A 98 8.36 7.34 1.34
N PRO A 99 7.15 6.74 1.61
CA PRO A 99 6.59 6.70 2.96
C PRO A 99 7.48 6.10 4.04
N ALA A 100 8.33 5.13 3.69
CA ALA A 100 9.29 4.56 4.62
C ALA A 100 10.69 5.22 4.59
N GLY A 101 10.85 6.37 3.92
CA GLY A 101 12.09 7.15 3.95
C GLY A 101 13.23 6.64 3.04
N GLN A 102 12.96 5.68 2.17
CA GLN A 102 14.02 5.01 1.38
C GLN A 102 14.83 5.93 0.47
N ALA A 103 14.23 6.99 -0.05
CA ALA A 103 14.92 7.92 -0.96
C ALA A 103 15.60 9.09 -0.26
N LEU A 104 15.59 9.16 1.10
CA LEU A 104 16.16 10.29 1.85
C LEU A 104 17.57 10.66 1.43
N PHE A 105 18.43 9.68 1.18
CA PHE A 105 19.85 9.89 0.94
C PHE A 105 20.32 9.42 -0.46
N ILE A 106 19.40 9.09 -1.37
CA ILE A 106 19.76 8.53 -2.68
C ILE A 106 20.50 9.55 -3.56
N LYS A 107 20.15 10.84 -3.45
CA LYS A 107 20.84 11.94 -4.15
C LYS A 107 22.26 12.18 -3.64
N ASP A 108 22.60 11.70 -2.44
CA ASP A 108 23.98 11.75 -1.93
C ASP A 108 24.87 10.65 -2.55
N VAL A 109 24.26 9.62 -3.11
CA VAL A 109 24.96 8.60 -3.90
C VAL A 109 25.14 9.07 -5.35
N TRP A 110 24.06 9.54 -5.99
CA TRP A 110 24.05 9.99 -7.39
C TRP A 110 23.32 11.35 -7.49
N LEU A 111 24.07 12.43 -7.34
CA LEU A 111 23.51 13.79 -7.28
C LEU A 111 22.76 14.18 -8.56
N ASP A 112 23.30 13.80 -9.70
CA ASP A 112 22.85 14.18 -11.04
C ASP A 112 21.87 13.17 -11.68
N VAL A 113 21.57 12.05 -11.01
CA VAL A 113 20.60 11.06 -11.50
C VAL A 113 19.18 11.53 -11.17
N PRO A 114 18.27 11.61 -12.14
CA PRO A 114 16.88 11.96 -11.90
C PRO A 114 16.21 11.04 -10.88
N LEU A 115 15.51 11.66 -9.92
CA LEU A 115 14.76 10.97 -8.87
C LEU A 115 13.27 11.24 -9.03
N GLY A 116 12.51 10.19 -9.34
CA GLY A 116 11.04 10.19 -9.30
C GLY A 116 10.52 9.59 -8.01
N ILE A 117 9.51 10.21 -7.42
CA ILE A 117 8.88 9.78 -6.17
C ILE A 117 7.41 9.44 -6.40
N HIS A 118 6.98 8.30 -5.87
CA HIS A 118 5.57 7.91 -5.85
C HIS A 118 4.82 8.65 -4.74
N CYS A 119 4.01 9.63 -5.12
CA CYS A 119 3.26 10.49 -4.23
C CYS A 119 1.89 9.88 -3.92
N GLU A 120 1.84 8.92 -2.97
CA GLU A 120 0.61 8.23 -2.62
C GLU A 120 -0.33 9.10 -1.79
N MET A 121 0.17 9.69 -0.71
CA MET A 121 -0.65 10.54 0.17
C MET A 121 0.24 11.44 1.04
N PHE A 122 -0.22 12.68 1.23
CA PHE A 122 0.30 13.58 2.25
C PHE A 122 -0.75 13.73 3.34
N PHE A 123 -0.42 13.36 4.56
CA PHE A 123 -1.39 13.27 5.65
C PHE A 123 -1.71 14.65 6.22
N ARG A 124 -3.00 14.87 6.46
CA ARG A 124 -3.52 16.03 7.21
C ARG A 124 -4.38 15.52 8.37
N PRO A 125 -4.39 16.21 9.51
CA PRO A 125 -5.15 15.75 10.67
C PRO A 125 -6.67 15.79 10.47
N THR A 126 -7.14 16.52 9.47
CA THR A 126 -8.58 16.65 9.14
C THR A 126 -8.80 16.80 7.63
N GLY A 127 -10.02 16.49 7.18
CA GLY A 127 -10.54 16.92 5.88
C GLY A 127 -10.09 16.11 4.68
N GLN A 128 -9.36 15.01 4.88
CA GLN A 128 -8.93 14.12 3.79
C GLN A 128 -9.06 12.66 4.21
N TRP A 129 -7.93 11.98 4.40
CA TRP A 129 -7.88 10.60 4.87
C TRP A 129 -8.33 10.45 6.33
N ILE A 130 -7.98 11.43 7.16
CA ILE A 130 -8.27 11.45 8.59
C ILE A 130 -9.41 12.43 8.82
N GLY A 131 -10.35 12.06 9.69
CA GLY A 131 -11.45 12.91 10.08
C GLY A 131 -12.50 13.17 8.98
N PHE A 132 -12.58 12.30 7.93
CA PHE A 132 -13.64 12.43 6.93
C PHE A 132 -14.94 11.73 7.33
N ASP A 133 -14.85 10.74 8.20
CA ASP A 133 -15.99 9.92 8.65
C ASP A 133 -16.34 10.24 10.09
N LYS A 134 -17.51 10.83 10.29
CA LYS A 134 -18.00 11.28 11.61
C LYS A 134 -18.19 10.16 12.61
N ASP A 135 -18.37 8.92 12.16
CA ASP A 135 -18.54 7.77 13.03
C ASP A 135 -17.25 7.42 13.79
N PHE A 136 -16.09 7.86 13.25
CA PHE A 136 -14.77 7.57 13.79
C PHE A 136 -14.01 8.80 14.28
N GLU A 137 -14.57 10.01 14.11
CA GLU A 137 -13.95 11.28 14.55
C GLU A 137 -13.98 11.48 16.08
N GLN A 138 -14.91 10.87 16.78
CA GLN A 138 -15.20 11.20 18.19
C GLN A 138 -14.07 10.93 19.19
N ASN A 139 -13.02 10.20 18.77
CA ASN A 139 -11.88 9.83 19.60
C ASN A 139 -10.56 10.39 19.09
N LEU A 140 -10.55 11.25 18.06
CA LEU A 140 -9.33 11.83 17.54
C LEU A 140 -9.08 13.20 18.18
N ASP A 141 -7.97 13.33 18.91
CA ASP A 141 -7.46 14.63 19.34
C ASP A 141 -6.85 15.37 18.14
N ILE A 142 -7.74 15.92 17.29
CA ILE A 142 -7.37 16.60 16.05
C ILE A 142 -6.62 17.93 16.25
N PHE A 143 -6.53 18.43 17.47
CA PHE A 143 -5.84 19.67 17.85
C PHE A 143 -4.69 19.46 18.83
N GLY A 144 -4.45 18.23 19.28
CA GLY A 144 -3.44 17.91 20.26
C GLY A 144 -2.29 17.06 19.73
N GLU A 145 -1.89 16.08 20.53
CA GLU A 145 -0.75 15.22 20.25
C GLU A 145 -0.87 14.42 18.94
N PHE A 146 -2.07 13.95 18.63
CA PHE A 146 -2.34 13.22 17.38
C PHE A 146 -2.08 14.09 16.14
N SER A 147 -2.53 15.37 16.16
CA SER A 147 -2.27 16.30 15.07
C SER A 147 -0.76 16.54 14.88
N ALA A 148 -0.02 16.72 15.98
CA ALA A 148 1.44 16.90 15.94
C ALA A 148 2.15 15.68 15.31
N GLN A 149 1.73 14.46 15.68
CA GLN A 149 2.26 13.21 15.10
C GLN A 149 1.98 13.10 13.60
N ILE A 150 0.77 13.48 13.15
CA ILE A 150 0.42 13.50 11.72
C ILE A 150 1.32 14.48 10.94
N TYR A 151 1.59 15.68 11.48
CA TYR A 151 2.52 16.60 10.84
C TYR A 151 3.94 16.02 10.75
N LEU A 152 4.42 15.42 11.82
CA LEU A 152 5.74 14.80 11.86
C LEU A 152 5.86 13.60 10.90
N SER A 153 4.79 12.86 10.70
CA SER A 153 4.79 11.70 9.78
C SER A 153 5.08 12.08 8.32
N ASN A 154 4.82 13.34 7.94
CA ASN A 154 5.14 13.86 6.60
C ASN A 154 6.60 14.29 6.42
N THR A 155 7.40 14.40 7.49
CA THR A 155 8.74 14.98 7.44
C THR A 155 9.63 14.31 6.39
N ALA A 156 9.68 12.99 6.37
CA ALA A 156 10.46 12.27 5.37
C ALA A 156 9.94 12.49 3.94
N SER A 157 8.63 12.59 3.74
CA SER A 157 8.04 12.87 2.43
C SER A 157 8.44 14.26 1.93
N ILE A 158 8.43 15.27 2.80
CA ILE A 158 8.86 16.64 2.47
C ILE A 158 10.33 16.64 2.06
N LEU A 159 11.22 16.04 2.87
CA LEU A 159 12.66 16.00 2.59
C LEU A 159 13.00 15.28 1.29
N GLN A 160 12.28 14.20 0.99
CA GLN A 160 12.47 13.47 -0.26
C GLN A 160 11.93 14.25 -1.47
N LEU A 161 10.76 14.89 -1.34
CA LEU A 161 10.16 15.69 -2.40
C LEU A 161 10.98 16.94 -2.71
N GLU A 162 11.58 17.56 -1.71
CA GLU A 162 12.46 18.71 -1.91
C GLU A 162 13.58 18.37 -2.90
N ARG A 163 14.20 17.19 -2.74
CA ARG A 163 15.32 16.72 -3.57
C ARG A 163 14.89 15.96 -4.84
N ALA A 164 13.62 15.57 -4.97
CA ALA A 164 13.11 14.86 -6.13
C ALA A 164 12.96 15.78 -7.35
N ASP A 165 13.23 15.23 -8.53
CA ASP A 165 13.03 15.92 -9.81
C ASP A 165 11.58 15.85 -10.28
N ALA A 166 10.85 14.77 -9.93
CA ALA A 166 9.44 14.57 -10.28
C ALA A 166 8.69 13.76 -9.23
N GLY A 167 7.39 13.99 -9.15
CA GLY A 167 6.43 13.18 -8.39
C GLY A 167 5.43 12.50 -9.31
N LEU A 168 5.01 11.29 -8.96
CA LEU A 168 3.93 10.55 -9.63
C LEU A 168 2.86 10.23 -8.60
N SER A 169 1.61 10.62 -8.85
CA SER A 169 0.48 10.33 -7.97
C SER A 169 -0.60 9.54 -8.70
N PRO A 170 -1.20 8.51 -8.09
CA PRO A 170 -2.20 7.68 -8.77
C PRO A 170 -3.47 8.43 -9.15
N THR A 171 -3.87 9.42 -8.34
CA THR A 171 -5.10 10.19 -8.55
C THR A 171 -4.91 11.68 -8.26
N ARG A 172 -5.82 12.50 -8.79
CA ARG A 172 -5.84 13.94 -8.46
C ARG A 172 -6.11 14.20 -6.98
N PHE A 173 -6.94 13.38 -6.33
CA PHE A 173 -7.21 13.50 -4.90
C PHE A 173 -5.92 13.36 -4.10
N GLN A 174 -5.12 12.34 -4.40
CA GLN A 174 -3.83 12.10 -3.75
C GLN A 174 -2.82 13.20 -4.08
N ALA A 175 -2.69 13.62 -5.34
CA ALA A 175 -1.81 14.72 -5.73
C ALA A 175 -2.15 16.02 -5.00
N ASN A 176 -3.44 16.35 -4.89
CA ASN A 176 -3.93 17.55 -4.21
C ASN A 176 -3.76 17.51 -2.68
N SER A 177 -3.44 16.34 -2.09
CA SER A 177 -3.11 16.26 -0.67
C SER A 177 -1.79 16.95 -0.33
N TYR A 178 -0.87 17.00 -1.28
CA TYR A 178 0.47 17.58 -1.10
C TYR A 178 0.44 19.11 -1.00
N PRO A 179 1.40 19.73 -0.28
CA PRO A 179 1.56 21.18 -0.25
C PRO A 179 1.66 21.77 -1.67
N VAL A 180 1.10 22.96 -1.84
CA VAL A 180 1.00 23.63 -3.15
C VAL A 180 2.37 23.82 -3.81
N GLU A 181 3.41 23.97 -3.02
CA GLU A 181 4.80 24.16 -3.47
C GLU A 181 5.33 22.94 -4.23
N PHE A 182 4.84 21.74 -3.91
CA PHE A 182 5.27 20.51 -4.56
C PHE A 182 4.37 20.08 -5.72
N GLN A 183 3.13 20.57 -5.78
CA GLN A 183 2.16 20.17 -6.80
C GLN A 183 2.66 20.37 -8.25
N PRO A 184 3.40 21.44 -8.59
CA PRO A 184 3.88 21.66 -9.95
C PRO A 184 4.78 20.54 -10.50
N LYS A 185 5.47 19.80 -9.63
CA LYS A 185 6.30 18.65 -10.04
C LYS A 185 5.62 17.29 -9.91
N ILE A 186 4.34 17.23 -9.47
CA ILE A 186 3.58 16.00 -9.30
C ILE A 186 2.66 15.80 -10.50
N SER A 187 2.95 14.76 -11.30
CA SER A 187 2.09 14.30 -12.38
C SER A 187 1.11 13.25 -11.88
N VAL A 188 -0.12 13.27 -12.41
CA VAL A 188 -1.13 12.25 -12.10
C VAL A 188 -1.05 11.14 -13.13
N LEU A 189 -0.69 9.94 -12.67
CA LEU A 189 -0.60 8.73 -13.49
C LEU A 189 -1.07 7.53 -12.68
N HIS A 190 -2.19 6.94 -13.10
CA HIS A 190 -2.74 5.74 -12.47
C HIS A 190 -1.76 4.55 -12.58
N GLU A 191 -1.74 3.69 -11.58
CA GLU A 191 -0.82 2.53 -11.48
C GLU A 191 -1.07 1.44 -12.55
N GLY A 192 -2.15 1.58 -13.30
CA GLY A 192 -2.54 0.64 -14.34
C GLY A 192 -3.28 -0.59 -13.83
N VAL A 193 -3.99 -1.22 -14.75
CA VAL A 193 -4.68 -2.50 -14.55
C VAL A 193 -4.31 -3.43 -15.70
N ASN A 194 -4.02 -4.68 -15.40
CA ASN A 194 -3.75 -5.66 -16.44
C ASN A 194 -5.08 -6.08 -17.12
N SER A 195 -5.40 -5.44 -18.24
CA SER A 195 -6.62 -5.68 -19.00
C SER A 195 -6.66 -7.05 -19.72
N LEU A 196 -5.57 -7.80 -19.72
CA LEU A 196 -5.57 -9.20 -20.21
C LEU A 196 -6.03 -10.18 -19.14
N VAL A 197 -5.94 -9.80 -17.86
CA VAL A 197 -6.36 -10.60 -16.71
C VAL A 197 -7.77 -10.20 -16.26
N PHE A 198 -8.01 -8.89 -16.16
CA PHE A 198 -9.29 -8.34 -15.74
C PHE A 198 -10.17 -8.07 -16.96
N VAL A 199 -10.78 -9.13 -17.47
CA VAL A 199 -11.66 -9.08 -18.65
C VAL A 199 -13.05 -9.59 -18.29
N PRO A 200 -14.11 -9.05 -18.92
CA PRO A 200 -15.46 -9.61 -18.81
C PRO A 200 -15.48 -11.05 -19.35
N LYS A 201 -16.00 -11.97 -18.57
CA LYS A 201 -16.23 -13.35 -19.01
C LYS A 201 -17.71 -13.57 -19.31
N LYS A 202 -18.02 -14.17 -20.46
CA LYS A 202 -19.41 -14.46 -20.87
C LYS A 202 -20.06 -15.49 -19.95
N GLU A 203 -19.28 -16.49 -19.54
CA GLU A 203 -19.72 -17.51 -18.60
C GLU A 203 -18.82 -17.43 -17.37
N LEU A 204 -19.38 -16.95 -16.28
CA LEU A 204 -18.68 -16.87 -15.01
C LEU A 204 -19.37 -17.81 -14.03
N THR A 205 -18.63 -18.82 -13.60
CA THR A 205 -18.95 -19.62 -12.43
C THR A 205 -17.81 -19.43 -11.43
N ALA A 206 -18.13 -18.95 -10.24
CA ALA A 206 -17.15 -18.81 -9.17
C ALA A 206 -17.54 -19.71 -8.00
N THR A 207 -16.64 -20.58 -7.60
CA THR A 207 -16.84 -21.52 -6.50
C THR A 207 -15.91 -21.20 -5.37
N PHE A 208 -16.48 -21.06 -4.18
CA PHE A 208 -15.76 -20.75 -2.94
C PHE A 208 -16.03 -21.82 -1.89
N TRP A 209 -15.05 -22.06 -1.04
CA TRP A 209 -15.27 -22.80 0.18
C TRP A 209 -15.73 -21.85 1.28
N ALA A 210 -16.86 -22.13 1.88
CA ALA A 210 -17.42 -21.32 2.96
C ALA A 210 -17.60 -22.18 4.21
N VAL A 211 -17.26 -21.63 5.35
CA VAL A 211 -17.47 -22.19 6.68
C VAL A 211 -18.35 -21.25 7.47
N ARG A 212 -19.14 -21.77 8.41
CA ARG A 212 -19.96 -20.95 9.28
C ARG A 212 -19.08 -20.08 10.18
N ALA A 213 -19.51 -18.85 10.43
CA ALA A 213 -18.75 -17.88 11.22
C ALA A 213 -18.49 -18.30 12.68
N ASP A 214 -19.27 -19.25 13.20
CA ASP A 214 -19.12 -19.84 14.53
C ASP A 214 -18.05 -20.96 14.61
N CYS A 215 -17.45 -21.36 13.49
CA CYS A 215 -16.36 -22.33 13.44
C CYS A 215 -15.04 -21.66 13.82
N ALA A 216 -14.67 -21.73 15.09
CA ALA A 216 -13.59 -20.98 15.71
C ALA A 216 -12.14 -21.32 15.28
N ASN A 217 -11.91 -22.28 14.40
CA ASN A 217 -10.58 -22.74 14.00
C ASN A 217 -10.41 -22.80 12.48
N ILE A 218 -10.47 -21.65 11.82
CA ILE A 218 -10.12 -21.56 10.40
C ILE A 218 -8.61 -21.41 10.31
N PRO A 219 -7.88 -22.35 9.68
CA PRO A 219 -6.44 -22.22 9.47
C PRO A 219 -6.17 -21.01 8.54
N GLY A 220 -5.40 -20.02 9.02
CA GLY A 220 -5.12 -18.80 8.26
C GLY A 220 -4.31 -18.98 6.97
N ASP A 221 -3.61 -20.11 6.82
CA ASP A 221 -2.54 -20.24 5.83
C ASP A 221 -2.80 -21.30 4.73
N ARG A 222 -3.94 -21.96 4.71
CA ARG A 222 -4.28 -22.94 3.67
C ARG A 222 -5.72 -22.79 3.17
N PRO A 223 -6.01 -23.23 1.94
CA PRO A 223 -7.38 -23.31 1.43
C PRO A 223 -8.28 -24.16 2.32
N LEU A 224 -9.50 -23.71 2.54
CA LEU A 224 -10.53 -24.47 3.23
C LEU A 224 -10.90 -25.72 2.42
N SER A 225 -11.35 -26.78 3.10
CA SER A 225 -11.79 -28.04 2.51
C SER A 225 -12.98 -28.59 3.28
N GLU A 226 -13.59 -29.66 2.77
CA GLU A 226 -14.67 -30.38 3.45
C GLU A 226 -14.28 -30.88 4.86
N LYS A 227 -13.00 -31.20 5.07
CA LYS A 227 -12.46 -31.64 6.37
C LYS A 227 -12.57 -30.56 7.46
N ASP A 228 -12.69 -29.30 7.07
CA ASP A 228 -12.87 -28.16 7.95
C ASP A 228 -14.36 -27.86 8.20
N GLY A 229 -15.26 -28.71 7.75
CA GLY A 229 -16.71 -28.47 7.79
C GLY A 229 -17.17 -27.40 6.80
N ALA A 230 -16.31 -27.02 5.86
CA ALA A 230 -16.64 -26.04 4.84
C ALA A 230 -17.55 -26.64 3.78
N LYS A 231 -18.48 -25.83 3.29
CA LYS A 231 -19.36 -26.17 2.15
C LYS A 231 -18.91 -25.40 0.92
N GLN A 232 -19.03 -26.03 -0.22
CA GLN A 232 -18.79 -25.39 -1.49
C GLN A 232 -20.00 -24.55 -1.89
N ILE A 233 -19.79 -23.27 -2.15
CA ILE A 233 -20.79 -22.32 -2.65
C ILE A 233 -20.38 -21.93 -4.05
N THR A 234 -21.28 -22.13 -5.00
CA THR A 234 -21.06 -21.77 -6.41
C THR A 234 -22.00 -20.64 -6.80
N PHE A 235 -21.43 -19.59 -7.33
CA PHE A 235 -22.15 -18.47 -7.91
C PHE A 235 -22.11 -18.56 -9.43
N ASN A 236 -23.22 -18.25 -10.07
CA ASN A 236 -23.35 -18.20 -11.51
C ASN A 236 -23.91 -16.85 -11.98
N LYS A 237 -23.97 -16.67 -13.29
CA LYS A 237 -24.38 -15.40 -13.92
C LYS A 237 -25.86 -15.07 -13.74
N GLU A 238 -26.68 -16.05 -13.40
CA GLU A 238 -28.14 -15.87 -13.24
C GLU A 238 -28.52 -15.31 -11.87
N GLN A 239 -27.56 -15.37 -10.92
CA GLN A 239 -27.73 -14.84 -9.57
C GLN A 239 -27.35 -13.36 -9.52
N GLU A 240 -28.11 -12.58 -8.78
CA GLU A 240 -27.75 -11.22 -8.43
C GLU A 240 -26.70 -11.26 -7.30
N ILE A 241 -25.48 -10.83 -7.61
CA ILE A 241 -24.36 -10.91 -6.67
C ILE A 241 -23.92 -9.49 -6.34
N ILE A 242 -23.98 -9.18 -5.06
CA ILE A 242 -23.49 -7.93 -4.49
C ILE A 242 -22.13 -8.20 -3.84
N THR A 243 -21.10 -7.51 -4.29
CA THR A 243 -19.74 -7.74 -3.78
C THR A 243 -19.19 -6.52 -3.04
N TYR A 244 -18.54 -6.78 -1.93
CA TYR A 244 -17.64 -5.83 -1.27
C TYR A 244 -16.28 -6.49 -1.10
N THR A 245 -15.24 -5.87 -1.62
CA THR A 245 -13.87 -6.41 -1.53
C THR A 245 -12.89 -5.33 -1.12
N CYS A 246 -12.05 -5.64 -0.13
CA CYS A 246 -10.96 -4.77 0.31
C CYS A 246 -9.83 -5.61 0.91
N ARG A 247 -8.68 -4.99 1.13
CA ARG A 247 -7.55 -5.65 1.80
C ARG A 247 -7.86 -5.95 3.26
N SER A 248 -8.45 -5.00 3.96
CA SER A 248 -8.85 -5.09 5.37
C SER A 248 -10.08 -4.23 5.61
N PHE A 249 -10.92 -4.62 6.57
CA PHE A 249 -12.19 -3.96 6.88
C PHE A 249 -11.97 -2.69 7.71
N GLU A 250 -11.22 -1.76 7.15
CA GLU A 250 -10.89 -0.49 7.78
C GLU A 250 -12.00 0.55 7.56
N PRO A 251 -12.22 1.49 8.51
CA PRO A 251 -13.26 2.53 8.40
C PRO A 251 -13.19 3.32 7.10
N HIS A 252 -12.00 3.76 6.70
CA HIS A 252 -11.80 4.55 5.49
C HIS A 252 -12.09 3.79 4.18
N ARG A 253 -12.35 2.48 4.24
CA ARG A 253 -12.80 1.67 3.10
C ARG A 253 -14.32 1.57 3.05
N GLY A 254 -15.03 2.14 4.02
CA GLY A 254 -16.49 2.20 4.04
C GLY A 254 -17.18 0.87 4.38
N PHE A 255 -16.50 -0.09 5.01
CA PHE A 255 -17.09 -1.39 5.34
C PHE A 255 -18.32 -1.26 6.24
N HIS A 256 -18.24 -0.43 7.28
CA HIS A 256 -19.36 -0.14 8.17
C HIS A 256 -20.57 0.46 7.42
N SER A 257 -20.33 1.38 6.48
CA SER A 257 -21.39 1.96 5.64
C SER A 257 -22.01 0.90 4.72
N PHE A 258 -21.19 0.01 4.15
CA PHE A 258 -21.67 -1.14 3.39
C PHE A 258 -22.57 -2.05 4.23
N CYS A 259 -22.14 -2.41 5.45
CA CYS A 259 -22.92 -3.26 6.34
C CYS A 259 -24.26 -2.62 6.75
N ARG A 260 -24.27 -1.30 7.02
CA ARG A 260 -25.51 -0.57 7.37
C ARG A 260 -26.53 -0.53 6.23
N MET A 261 -26.05 -0.51 5.00
CA MET A 261 -26.90 -0.51 3.82
C MET A 261 -27.55 -1.88 3.54
N LEU A 262 -26.89 -2.97 3.94
CA LEU A 262 -27.31 -4.34 3.57
C LEU A 262 -28.75 -4.71 3.96
N PRO A 263 -29.26 -4.41 5.17
CA PRO A 263 -30.62 -4.78 5.54
C PRO A 263 -31.67 -4.20 4.60
N GLU A 264 -31.58 -2.91 4.27
CA GLU A 264 -32.48 -2.24 3.33
C GLU A 264 -32.33 -2.77 1.91
N LEU A 265 -31.10 -2.96 1.46
CA LEU A 265 -30.80 -3.48 0.13
C LEU A 265 -31.34 -4.90 -0.07
N LEU A 266 -31.14 -5.79 0.90
CA LEU A 266 -31.62 -7.17 0.83
C LEU A 266 -33.15 -7.27 0.98
N ALA A 267 -33.79 -6.36 1.69
CA ALA A 267 -35.25 -6.27 1.71
C ALA A 267 -35.85 -5.92 0.35
N GLN A 268 -35.12 -5.16 -0.48
CA GLN A 268 -35.55 -4.81 -1.84
C GLN A 268 -35.11 -5.84 -2.90
N ARG A 269 -34.14 -6.69 -2.57
CA ARG A 269 -33.49 -7.67 -3.47
C ARG A 269 -33.41 -9.04 -2.81
N GLU A 270 -34.56 -9.69 -2.63
CA GLU A 270 -34.70 -10.94 -1.89
C GLU A 270 -33.85 -12.10 -2.40
N ASN A 271 -33.51 -12.10 -3.69
CA ASN A 271 -32.68 -13.13 -4.34
C ASN A 271 -31.21 -12.78 -4.42
N ALA A 272 -30.80 -11.61 -3.93
CA ALA A 272 -29.40 -11.20 -3.98
C ALA A 272 -28.53 -12.02 -2.99
N GLN A 273 -27.34 -12.35 -3.50
CA GLN A 273 -26.28 -12.98 -2.69
C GLN A 273 -25.20 -11.95 -2.39
N VAL A 274 -24.74 -11.90 -1.15
CA VAL A 274 -23.68 -10.96 -0.75
C VAL A 274 -22.36 -11.71 -0.60
N LEU A 275 -21.33 -11.23 -1.28
CA LEU A 275 -19.97 -11.75 -1.18
C LEU A 275 -19.04 -10.67 -0.62
N ILE A 276 -18.48 -10.92 0.55
CA ILE A 276 -17.55 -10.03 1.24
C ILE A 276 -16.16 -10.65 1.25
N GLY A 277 -15.19 -9.95 0.67
CA GLY A 277 -13.78 -10.36 0.65
C GLY A 277 -12.90 -9.33 1.33
N GLY A 278 -12.09 -9.78 2.29
CA GLY A 278 -11.16 -8.94 3.03
C GLY A 278 -10.63 -9.63 4.28
N ALA A 279 -9.68 -8.98 4.96
CA ALA A 279 -9.16 -9.45 6.24
C ALA A 279 -9.69 -8.59 7.39
N ASP A 280 -9.99 -9.22 8.52
CA ASP A 280 -10.44 -8.55 9.75
C ASP A 280 -9.28 -8.12 10.67
N THR A 281 -8.04 -8.35 10.27
CA THR A 281 -6.84 -8.19 11.09
C THR A 281 -6.63 -6.79 11.67
N GLN A 282 -7.33 -5.77 11.16
CA GLN A 282 -7.22 -4.39 11.64
C GLN A 282 -8.51 -3.83 12.26
N ILE A 283 -9.64 -4.50 12.10
CA ILE A 283 -10.89 -4.13 12.78
C ILE A 283 -10.77 -4.39 14.29
N GLY A 284 -9.94 -5.34 14.69
CA GLY A 284 -9.91 -5.93 16.01
C GLY A 284 -9.64 -5.00 17.19
N ARG A 285 -9.28 -3.76 16.98
CA ARG A 285 -9.08 -2.80 18.09
C ARG A 285 -9.97 -1.56 18.03
N ALA A 286 -10.53 -1.25 16.88
CA ALA A 286 -11.42 -0.09 16.74
C ALA A 286 -12.91 -0.46 16.64
N CYS A 287 -13.25 -1.69 16.23
CA CYS A 287 -14.62 -2.14 16.01
C CYS A 287 -15.06 -3.34 16.87
N VAL A 288 -14.26 -3.83 17.80
CA VAL A 288 -14.67 -4.84 18.80
C VAL A 288 -15.29 -4.16 20.04
N GLY A 289 -15.97 -3.09 19.84
CA GLY A 289 -16.99 -2.64 20.75
C GLY A 289 -18.32 -3.23 20.28
N LYS A 290 -19.03 -3.89 21.13
CA LYS A 290 -20.36 -4.50 21.09
C LYS A 290 -21.43 -4.02 20.07
N GLU A 291 -21.08 -3.30 19.02
CA GLU A 291 -21.99 -2.58 18.12
C GLU A 291 -21.64 -2.74 16.61
N CYS A 292 -20.81 -3.72 16.25
CA CYS A 292 -20.67 -4.11 14.84
C CYS A 292 -21.48 -5.35 14.55
#